data_172c9d4811bf5c2bb02253864ee6d063
#
_entry.id   172c9d4811bf5c2bb02253864ee6d063
#
_cell.length_a   1.000
_cell.length_b   1.000
_cell.length_c   1.000
_cell.angle_alpha   90.00
_cell.angle_beta   90.00
_cell.angle_gamma   90.00
#
_symmetry.space_group_name_H-M   'P 1'
#
loop_
_entity.id
_entity.type
_entity.pdbx_description
1 polymer ?
#
loop_
_entity_poly.entity_id
_entity_poly.type
_entity_poly.pdbx_seq_one_letter_code
_entity_poly.pdbx_strand_id
1 'polypeptide(L)'
;MLTSHLDTLSLLSSLPGNLLWKVKPVAAEDYFGKTRFQASISNFFINTLLIRRKGEKDSEHDPIRKMLEAIDAGYSLILFPEGTRGKSEQMGKIKSGIARILSLRPEVKYIPVFMTGMGRSLPKGKMILLPYKASVYYGIPTLVKSTDTHEILDQITGDFEVMKEKYQVVIDEEEE
;
A
#
# COMPACT_ATOMS: atom_id res chain seq x y z
N MET A 1 -12.42 -0.16 -9.73
CA MET A 1 -12.79 -0.63 -8.38
C MET A 1 -12.06 -1.92 -7.96
N LEU A 2 -11.34 -2.57 -8.83
CA LEU A 2 -10.59 -3.82 -8.63
C LEU A 2 -9.06 -3.66 -8.60
N THR A 3 -8.51 -2.53 -9.05
CA THR A 3 -7.06 -2.29 -9.11
C THR A 3 -6.36 -2.48 -7.75
N SER A 4 -6.91 -1.95 -6.66
CA SER A 4 -6.25 -2.04 -5.35
C SER A 4 -6.18 -3.47 -4.76
N HIS A 5 -7.02 -4.40 -5.18
CA HIS A 5 -6.93 -5.81 -4.77
C HIS A 5 -5.85 -6.53 -5.56
N LEU A 6 -5.79 -6.29 -6.87
CA LEU A 6 -4.73 -6.84 -7.72
C LEU A 6 -3.37 -6.31 -7.28
N ASP A 7 -3.28 -5.03 -6.93
CA ASP A 7 -2.05 -4.42 -6.43
C ASP A 7 -1.57 -5.13 -5.16
N THR A 8 -2.48 -5.34 -4.19
CA THR A 8 -2.15 -6.08 -2.96
C THR A 8 -1.76 -7.52 -3.24
N LEU A 9 -2.49 -8.21 -4.14
CA LEU A 9 -2.20 -9.59 -4.52
C LEU A 9 -0.84 -9.70 -5.21
N SER A 10 -0.55 -8.83 -6.16
CA SER A 10 0.72 -8.80 -6.87
C SER A 10 1.89 -8.53 -5.94
N LEU A 11 1.71 -7.60 -5.00
CA LEU A 11 2.72 -7.31 -3.99
C LEU A 11 2.94 -8.51 -3.07
N LEU A 12 1.89 -9.16 -2.56
CA LEU A 12 2.01 -10.34 -1.72
C LEU A 12 2.64 -11.52 -2.49
N SER A 13 2.27 -11.72 -3.76
CA SER A 13 2.83 -12.80 -4.59
C SER A 13 4.31 -12.60 -4.93
N SER A 14 4.80 -11.37 -4.90
CA SER A 14 6.21 -11.04 -5.13
C SER A 14 7.10 -11.23 -3.89
N LEU A 15 6.49 -11.45 -2.72
CA LEU A 15 7.22 -11.68 -1.47
C LEU A 15 7.60 -13.15 -1.30
N PRO A 16 8.77 -13.44 -0.67
CA PRO A 16 9.10 -14.80 -0.26
C PRO A 16 8.04 -15.40 0.66
N GLY A 17 7.66 -16.66 0.44
CA GLY A 17 6.57 -17.33 1.16
C GLY A 17 6.75 -17.35 2.68
N ASN A 18 7.99 -17.39 3.18
CA ASN A 18 8.31 -17.35 4.60
C ASN A 18 8.09 -15.97 5.25
N LEU A 19 7.85 -14.91 4.47
CA LEU A 19 7.54 -13.57 4.96
C LEU A 19 6.03 -13.27 4.98
N LEU A 20 5.22 -14.01 4.24
CA LEU A 20 3.79 -13.71 4.08
C LEU A 20 3.01 -13.64 5.40
N TRP A 21 3.36 -14.47 6.38
CA TRP A 21 2.71 -14.46 7.68
C TRP A 21 3.11 -13.28 8.57
N LYS A 22 4.22 -12.60 8.26
CA LYS A 22 4.70 -11.39 8.95
C LYS A 22 4.24 -10.09 8.31
N VAL A 23 3.58 -10.16 7.16
CA VAL A 23 3.16 -8.99 6.39
C VAL A 23 1.65 -8.85 6.45
N LYS A 24 1.17 -7.67 6.85
CA LYS A 24 -0.26 -7.35 6.95
C LYS A 24 -0.63 -6.22 5.99
N PRO A 25 -1.40 -6.48 4.94
CA PRO A 25 -2.06 -5.41 4.19
C PRO A 25 -3.03 -4.63 5.09
N VAL A 26 -3.04 -3.31 4.99
CA VAL A 26 -3.97 -2.47 5.73
C VAL A 26 -5.15 -2.10 4.84
N ALA A 27 -6.36 -2.40 5.28
CA ALA A 27 -7.58 -2.09 4.55
C ALA A 27 -8.65 -1.48 5.46
N ALA A 28 -9.52 -0.67 4.88
CA ALA A 28 -10.63 -0.07 5.61
C ALA A 28 -11.77 -1.08 5.82
N GLU A 29 -12.35 -1.11 7.02
CA GLU A 29 -13.46 -2.02 7.38
C GLU A 29 -14.70 -1.82 6.49
N ASP A 30 -15.03 -0.57 6.15
CA ASP A 30 -16.15 -0.21 5.27
C ASP A 30 -16.07 -0.80 3.87
N TYR A 31 -14.90 -1.32 3.54
CA TYR A 31 -14.62 -1.95 2.26
C TYR A 31 -15.14 -3.39 2.16
N PHE A 32 -15.26 -4.10 3.28
CA PHE A 32 -15.61 -5.52 3.33
C PHE A 32 -17.13 -5.79 3.45
N GLY A 33 -17.94 -4.77 3.64
CA GLY A 33 -19.37 -4.91 4.01
C GLY A 33 -20.39 -5.05 2.88
N LYS A 34 -20.01 -5.01 1.59
CA LYS A 34 -21.00 -4.73 0.52
C LYS A 34 -21.26 -5.79 -0.55
N THR A 35 -20.52 -6.90 -0.66
CA THR A 35 -20.81 -7.93 -1.68
C THR A 35 -20.34 -9.34 -1.30
N ARG A 36 -21.08 -10.39 -1.75
CA ARG A 36 -20.73 -11.82 -1.62
C ARG A 36 -19.37 -12.18 -2.21
N PHE A 37 -18.90 -11.45 -3.19
CA PHE A 37 -17.59 -11.57 -3.81
C PHE A 37 -16.45 -11.22 -2.82
N GLN A 38 -16.74 -10.32 -1.88
CA GLN A 38 -15.80 -9.91 -0.83
C GLN A 38 -15.56 -11.01 0.22
N ALA A 39 -16.53 -11.88 0.48
CA ALA A 39 -16.34 -13.00 1.39
C ALA A 39 -15.34 -14.05 0.84
N SER A 40 -15.33 -14.27 -0.48
CA SER A 40 -14.36 -15.17 -1.13
C SER A 40 -12.94 -14.60 -1.14
N ILE A 41 -12.82 -13.28 -1.27
CA ILE A 41 -11.53 -12.57 -1.19
C ILE A 41 -11.07 -12.46 0.28
N SER A 42 -12.00 -12.38 1.25
CA SER A 42 -11.67 -12.35 2.67
C SER A 42 -10.87 -13.58 3.12
N ASN A 43 -11.14 -14.75 2.56
CA ASN A 43 -10.35 -15.95 2.84
C ASN A 43 -8.91 -15.86 2.31
N PHE A 44 -8.67 -15.05 1.28
CA PHE A 44 -7.33 -14.78 0.76
C PHE A 44 -6.56 -13.74 1.60
N PHE A 45 -7.28 -12.83 2.27
CA PHE A 45 -6.72 -11.79 3.12
C PHE A 45 -6.75 -12.14 4.62
N ILE A 46 -6.55 -13.39 4.98
CA ILE A 46 -6.56 -13.88 6.37
C ILE A 46 -5.67 -13.06 7.31
N ASN A 47 -4.63 -12.41 6.78
CA ASN A 47 -3.71 -11.59 7.58
C ASN A 47 -3.91 -10.06 7.39
N THR A 48 -5.06 -9.60 6.90
CA THR A 48 -5.31 -8.17 6.66
C THR A 48 -5.63 -7.44 7.97
N LEU A 49 -4.98 -6.31 8.20
CA LEU A 49 -5.29 -5.41 9.29
C LEU A 49 -6.44 -4.47 8.88
N LEU A 50 -7.61 -4.67 9.48
CA LEU A 50 -8.79 -3.85 9.22
C LEU A 50 -8.78 -2.60 10.11
N ILE A 51 -8.94 -1.43 9.48
CA ILE A 51 -9.01 -0.13 10.16
C ILE A 51 -10.31 0.61 9.79
N ARG A 52 -10.86 1.39 10.73
CA ARG A 52 -11.98 2.30 10.46
C ARG A 52 -11.47 3.62 9.91
N ARG A 53 -12.03 4.09 8.78
CA ARG A 53 -11.64 5.38 8.16
C ARG A 53 -12.17 6.60 8.89
N LYS A 54 -13.32 6.47 9.51
CA LYS A 54 -13.99 7.50 10.34
C LYS A 54 -14.81 6.75 11.39
N GLY A 55 -14.57 7.04 12.61
CA GLY A 55 -15.37 6.63 13.75
C GLY A 55 -15.23 7.69 14.81
N GLU A 56 -16.22 7.78 15.67
CA GLU A 56 -16.28 8.61 16.86
C GLU A 56 -14.89 8.75 17.51
N LYS A 57 -14.69 9.83 18.24
CA LYS A 57 -13.45 10.14 19.00
C LYS A 57 -13.12 9.09 20.08
N ASP A 58 -13.41 7.85 19.80
CA ASP A 58 -13.16 6.73 20.69
C ASP A 58 -11.72 6.24 20.48
N SER A 59 -10.91 6.41 21.51
CA SER A 59 -9.48 6.07 21.50
C SER A 59 -9.20 4.59 21.18
N GLU A 60 -10.17 3.71 21.35
CA GLU A 60 -10.04 2.28 21.05
C GLU A 60 -10.03 1.96 19.54
N HIS A 61 -10.58 2.86 18.70
CA HIS A 61 -10.73 2.63 17.27
C HIS A 61 -9.80 3.50 16.42
N ASP A 62 -8.78 4.14 17.02
CA ASP A 62 -7.80 4.95 16.28
C ASP A 62 -7.01 4.05 15.30
N PRO A 63 -7.14 4.29 13.98
CA PRO A 63 -6.40 3.52 12.97
C PRO A 63 -4.88 3.54 13.19
N ILE A 64 -4.34 4.66 13.63
CA ILE A 64 -2.90 4.81 13.88
C ILE A 64 -2.48 3.90 15.02
N ARG A 65 -3.24 3.86 16.13
CA ARG A 65 -2.95 2.98 17.25
C ARG A 65 -2.93 1.51 16.85
N LYS A 66 -3.93 1.04 16.11
CA LYS A 66 -3.96 -0.35 15.61
C LYS A 66 -2.76 -0.69 14.73
N MET A 67 -2.33 0.24 13.88
CA MET A 67 -1.15 0.05 13.04
C MET A 67 0.14 0.01 13.87
N LEU A 68 0.27 0.87 14.87
CA LEU A 68 1.42 0.86 15.80
C LEU A 68 1.48 -0.44 16.60
N GLU A 69 0.35 -0.91 17.14
CA GLU A 69 0.27 -2.20 17.86
C GLU A 69 0.74 -3.37 16.99
N ALA A 70 0.37 -3.38 15.70
CA ALA A 70 0.82 -4.41 14.76
C ALA A 70 2.34 -4.30 14.48
N ILE A 71 2.87 -3.08 14.33
CA ILE A 71 4.32 -2.84 14.16
C ILE A 71 5.08 -3.29 15.41
N ASP A 72 4.61 -2.90 16.59
CA ASP A 72 5.23 -3.27 17.89
C ASP A 72 5.20 -4.79 18.13
N ALA A 73 4.20 -5.48 17.56
CA ALA A 73 4.13 -6.94 17.54
C ALA A 73 5.04 -7.61 16.48
N GLY A 74 5.85 -6.83 15.75
CA GLY A 74 6.82 -7.33 14.76
C GLY A 74 6.25 -7.60 13.36
N TYR A 75 5.07 -7.09 13.04
CA TYR A 75 4.50 -7.19 11.70
C TYR A 75 4.97 -6.05 10.81
N SER A 76 5.20 -6.35 9.54
CA SER A 76 5.35 -5.35 8.48
C SER A 76 3.98 -5.00 7.90
N LEU A 77 3.73 -3.73 7.64
CA LEU A 77 2.47 -3.26 7.09
C LEU A 77 2.61 -2.89 5.61
N ILE A 78 1.66 -3.32 4.78
CA ILE A 78 1.49 -2.79 3.43
C ILE A 78 0.48 -1.64 3.49
N LEU A 79 0.94 -0.44 3.20
CA LEU A 79 0.15 0.77 3.18
C LEU A 79 0.10 1.36 1.77
N PHE A 80 -1.10 1.66 1.29
CA PHE A 80 -1.29 2.46 0.10
C PHE A 80 -1.40 3.93 0.54
N PRO A 81 -0.35 4.75 0.35
CA PRO A 81 -0.23 6.04 1.03
C PRO A 81 -1.25 7.08 0.53
N GLU A 82 -1.84 6.89 -0.63
CA GLU A 82 -2.92 7.74 -1.14
C GLU A 82 -4.24 7.57 -0.37
N GLY A 83 -4.39 6.47 0.35
CA GLY A 83 -5.57 6.15 1.17
C GLY A 83 -6.90 6.04 0.41
N THR A 84 -6.92 6.37 -0.87
CA THR A 84 -8.02 6.22 -1.81
C THR A 84 -7.45 5.78 -3.16
N ARG A 85 -8.28 5.11 -3.95
CA ARG A 85 -7.87 4.71 -5.30
C ARG A 85 -7.73 5.94 -6.18
N GLY A 86 -6.52 6.22 -6.60
CA GLY A 86 -6.18 7.26 -7.55
C GLY A 86 -6.62 6.91 -8.99
N LYS A 87 -6.27 7.75 -9.92
CA LYS A 87 -6.30 7.40 -11.34
C LYS A 87 -5.16 6.41 -11.60
N SER A 88 -5.41 5.43 -12.49
CA SER A 88 -4.39 4.49 -12.94
C SER A 88 -3.12 5.23 -13.37
N GLU A 89 -1.98 4.78 -12.89
CA GLU A 89 -0.65 5.31 -13.27
C GLU A 89 -0.35 6.79 -12.89
N GLN A 90 -1.21 7.40 -12.05
CA GLN A 90 -0.93 8.72 -11.47
C GLN A 90 -0.84 8.61 -9.95
N MET A 91 0.29 9.01 -9.38
CA MET A 91 0.47 9.09 -7.95
C MET A 91 -0.41 10.21 -7.39
N GLY A 92 -1.32 9.86 -6.48
CA GLY A 92 -2.14 10.83 -5.75
C GLY A 92 -1.38 11.44 -4.57
N LYS A 93 -2.02 12.39 -3.91
CA LYS A 93 -1.44 13.02 -2.70
C LYS A 93 -1.27 12.01 -1.58
N ILE A 94 -0.06 11.90 -1.04
CA ILE A 94 0.25 11.07 0.12
C ILE A 94 -0.47 11.60 1.36
N LYS A 95 -1.15 10.71 2.07
CA LYS A 95 -1.88 11.04 3.31
C LYS A 95 -0.93 11.07 4.51
N SER A 96 -1.21 11.96 5.45
CA SER A 96 -0.39 12.17 6.67
C SER A 96 -0.34 10.96 7.61
N GLY A 97 -1.18 9.94 7.41
CA GLY A 97 -1.22 8.76 8.28
C GLY A 97 0.11 8.02 8.36
N ILE A 98 0.80 7.82 7.22
CA ILE A 98 2.11 7.17 7.21
C ILE A 98 3.17 7.99 7.93
N ALA A 99 3.18 9.31 7.72
CA ALA A 99 4.13 10.20 8.39
C ALA A 99 3.91 10.19 9.90
N ARG A 100 2.66 10.16 10.35
CA ARG A 100 2.33 10.08 11.78
C ARG A 100 2.80 8.77 12.41
N ILE A 101 2.69 7.63 11.70
CA ILE A 101 3.23 6.34 12.18
C ILE A 101 4.74 6.44 12.34
N LEU A 102 5.44 6.89 11.31
CA LEU A 102 6.90 6.98 11.30
C LEU A 102 7.44 8.05 12.26
N SER A 103 6.69 9.13 12.50
CA SER A 103 7.02 10.12 13.54
C SER A 103 6.97 9.50 14.96
N LEU A 104 6.06 8.56 15.20
CA LEU A 104 5.91 7.86 16.48
C LEU A 104 6.82 6.63 16.62
N ARG A 105 7.37 6.13 15.52
CA ARG A 105 8.30 4.99 15.45
C ARG A 105 9.41 5.27 14.44
N PRO A 106 10.31 6.25 14.73
CA PRO A 106 11.36 6.66 13.80
C PRO A 106 12.41 5.57 13.54
N GLU A 107 12.48 4.56 14.39
CA GLU A 107 13.33 3.37 14.24
C GLU A 107 12.80 2.36 13.20
N VAL A 108 11.56 2.52 12.76
CA VAL A 108 10.94 1.63 11.77
C VAL A 108 11.33 2.08 10.37
N LYS A 109 11.87 1.15 9.59
CA LYS A 109 12.19 1.38 8.18
C LYS A 109 10.93 1.28 7.33
N TYR A 110 10.80 2.18 6.36
CA TYR A 110 9.84 2.02 5.28
C TYR A 110 10.55 1.62 3.99
N ILE A 111 9.83 0.95 3.10
CA ILE A 111 10.30 0.54 1.78
C ILE A 111 9.32 1.14 0.78
N PRO A 112 9.71 2.12 -0.04
CA PRO A 112 8.85 2.60 -1.12
C PRO A 112 8.73 1.49 -2.17
N VAL A 113 7.50 1.24 -2.66
CA VAL A 113 7.23 0.23 -3.68
C VAL A 113 6.51 0.89 -4.86
N PHE A 114 7.08 0.74 -6.03
CA PHE A 114 6.50 1.23 -7.28
C PHE A 114 5.96 0.06 -8.10
N MET A 115 4.75 0.21 -8.62
CA MET A 115 4.05 -0.85 -9.36
C MET A 115 3.55 -0.31 -10.69
N THR A 116 3.71 -1.10 -11.76
CA THR A 116 3.30 -0.73 -13.12
C THR A 116 2.48 -1.83 -13.78
N GLY A 117 1.72 -1.49 -14.83
CA GLY A 117 0.94 -2.45 -15.62
C GLY A 117 -0.38 -2.90 -14.99
N MET A 118 -0.66 -2.57 -13.72
CA MET A 118 -1.87 -3.00 -13.02
C MET A 118 -3.16 -2.45 -13.63
N GLY A 119 -3.16 -1.19 -14.07
CA GLY A 119 -4.31 -0.54 -14.68
C GLY A 119 -4.70 -1.11 -16.04
N ARG A 120 -3.76 -1.68 -16.76
CA ARG A 120 -3.96 -2.31 -18.07
C ARG A 120 -4.42 -3.75 -17.94
N SER A 121 -3.99 -4.45 -16.88
CA SER A 121 -4.40 -5.84 -16.61
C SER A 121 -5.89 -5.97 -16.27
N LEU A 122 -6.51 -4.92 -15.71
CA LEU A 122 -7.95 -4.92 -15.40
C LEU A 122 -8.55 -3.52 -15.66
N PRO A 123 -8.92 -3.22 -16.92
CA PRO A 123 -9.57 -1.94 -17.26
C PRO A 123 -10.85 -1.71 -16.47
N LYS A 124 -11.09 -0.46 -16.07
CA LYS A 124 -12.31 -0.06 -15.34
C LYS A 124 -13.57 -0.60 -16.03
N GLY A 125 -14.36 -1.37 -15.28
CA GLY A 125 -15.66 -1.87 -15.74
C GLY A 125 -15.63 -3.19 -16.51
N LYS A 126 -14.47 -3.81 -16.73
CA LYS A 126 -14.36 -5.15 -17.32
C LYS A 126 -13.98 -6.16 -16.22
N MET A 127 -14.62 -7.34 -16.26
CA MET A 127 -14.32 -8.49 -15.38
C MET A 127 -13.28 -9.45 -16.00
N ILE A 128 -12.71 -9.10 -17.15
CA ILE A 128 -11.74 -9.94 -17.86
C ILE A 128 -10.35 -9.49 -17.45
N LEU A 129 -9.61 -10.39 -16.81
CA LEU A 129 -8.18 -10.18 -16.53
C LEU A 129 -7.44 -10.35 -17.87
N LEU A 130 -6.87 -9.26 -18.36
CA LEU A 130 -6.01 -9.30 -19.53
C LEU A 130 -4.60 -9.71 -19.07
N PRO A 131 -3.92 -10.63 -19.79
CA PRO A 131 -2.53 -10.99 -19.51
C PRO A 131 -1.62 -9.83 -19.90
N TYR A 132 -1.46 -8.88 -19.00
CA TYR A 132 -0.54 -7.76 -19.15
C TYR A 132 0.64 -7.89 -18.19
N LYS A 133 1.83 -7.51 -18.65
CA LYS A 133 3.02 -7.54 -17.81
C LYS A 133 2.85 -6.54 -16.66
N ALA A 134 2.83 -7.03 -15.44
CA ALA A 134 2.80 -6.21 -14.24
C ALA A 134 4.14 -6.36 -13.54
N SER A 135 4.73 -5.25 -13.11
CA SER A 135 6.01 -5.24 -12.44
C SER A 135 5.92 -4.57 -11.07
N VAL A 136 6.66 -5.11 -10.10
CA VAL A 136 6.75 -4.59 -8.74
C VAL A 136 8.22 -4.28 -8.46
N TYR A 137 8.52 -3.02 -8.18
CA TYR A 137 9.86 -2.55 -7.88
C TYR A 137 9.95 -2.13 -6.42
N TYR A 138 10.91 -2.69 -5.70
CA TYR A 138 11.19 -2.36 -4.32
C TYR A 138 12.33 -1.37 -4.22
N GLY A 139 12.11 -0.28 -3.49
CA GLY A 139 13.16 0.65 -3.11
C GLY A 139 14.04 0.11 -1.98
N ILE A 140 14.94 0.95 -1.50
CA ILE A 140 15.84 0.61 -0.40
C ILE A 140 15.11 0.84 0.93
N PRO A 141 15.22 -0.09 1.91
CA PRO A 141 14.70 0.14 3.25
C PRO A 141 15.33 1.37 3.91
N THR A 142 14.55 2.39 4.16
CA THR A 142 15.00 3.73 4.59
C THR A 142 14.40 4.10 5.94
N LEU A 143 15.19 4.74 6.81
CA LEU A 143 14.71 5.40 8.03
C LEU A 143 14.32 6.83 7.73
N VAL A 144 13.36 7.35 8.49
CA VAL A 144 13.05 8.78 8.45
C VAL A 144 14.19 9.60 9.05
N LYS A 145 14.46 10.77 8.47
CA LYS A 145 15.52 11.69 8.91
C LYS A 145 15.06 12.67 9.99
N SER A 146 13.74 12.75 10.20
CA SER A 146 13.11 13.67 11.14
C SER A 146 11.91 13.00 11.80
N THR A 147 11.42 13.57 12.89
CA THR A 147 10.13 13.21 13.50
C THR A 147 9.02 14.21 13.14
N ASP A 148 9.33 15.26 12.40
CA ASP A 148 8.33 16.17 11.85
C ASP A 148 7.55 15.52 10.70
N THR A 149 6.23 15.57 10.78
CA THR A 149 5.35 14.90 9.82
C THR A 149 5.41 15.49 8.40
N HIS A 150 5.72 16.77 8.26
CA HIS A 150 5.87 17.41 6.94
C HIS A 150 7.18 16.98 6.29
N GLU A 151 8.28 17.02 7.03
CA GLU A 151 9.58 16.58 6.54
C GLU A 151 9.57 15.09 6.17
N ILE A 152 8.86 14.25 6.95
CA ILE A 152 8.66 12.83 6.62
C ILE A 152 7.88 12.67 5.31
N LEU A 153 6.80 13.45 5.11
CA LEU A 153 6.02 13.40 3.86
C LEU A 153 6.85 13.83 2.66
N ASP A 154 7.65 14.89 2.80
CA ASP A 154 8.53 15.37 1.74
C ASP A 154 9.60 14.32 1.41
N GLN A 155 10.19 13.69 2.42
CA GLN A 155 11.14 12.60 2.21
C GLN A 155 10.51 11.43 1.45
N ILE A 156 9.34 10.94 1.88
CA ILE A 156 8.65 9.82 1.22
C ILE A 156 8.24 10.19 -0.21
N THR A 157 7.76 11.42 -0.42
CA THR A 157 7.38 11.90 -1.75
C THR A 157 8.59 11.92 -2.69
N GLY A 158 9.72 12.46 -2.22
CA GLY A 158 10.97 12.47 -2.99
C GLY A 158 11.45 11.06 -3.34
N ASP A 159 11.39 10.11 -2.41
CA ASP A 159 11.76 8.72 -2.69
C ASP A 159 10.87 8.07 -3.77
N PHE A 160 9.57 8.38 -3.78
CA PHE A 160 8.67 7.92 -4.83
C PHE A 160 8.94 8.58 -6.18
N GLU A 161 9.27 9.87 -6.20
CA GLU A 161 9.62 10.59 -7.44
C GLU A 161 10.87 9.99 -8.07
N VAL A 162 11.92 9.75 -7.28
CA VAL A 162 13.15 9.08 -7.73
C VAL A 162 12.84 7.68 -8.31
N MET A 163 11.99 6.91 -7.64
CA MET A 163 11.60 5.60 -8.16
C MET A 163 10.81 5.72 -9.47
N LYS A 164 9.88 6.66 -9.54
CA LYS A 164 9.08 6.89 -10.74
C LYS A 164 9.97 7.24 -11.92
N GLU A 165 10.89 8.19 -11.78
CA GLU A 165 11.83 8.56 -12.83
C GLU A 165 12.65 7.37 -13.30
N LYS A 166 13.23 6.62 -12.34
CA LYS A 166 14.07 5.46 -12.65
C LYS A 166 13.33 4.36 -13.42
N TYR A 167 12.09 4.06 -13.04
CA TYR A 167 11.37 2.91 -13.60
C TYR A 167 10.41 3.29 -14.73
N GLN A 168 10.08 4.58 -14.92
CA GLN A 168 9.35 5.02 -16.09
C GLN A 168 10.17 4.84 -17.36
N VAL A 169 11.45 5.16 -17.33
CA VAL A 169 12.37 4.95 -18.46
C VAL A 169 12.43 3.48 -18.88
N VAL A 170 12.48 2.56 -17.89
CA VAL A 170 12.51 1.11 -18.18
C VAL A 170 11.21 0.64 -18.87
N ILE A 171 10.06 1.24 -18.54
CA ILE A 171 8.78 0.90 -19.16
C ILE A 171 8.75 1.38 -20.60
N ASP A 172 9.19 2.59 -20.84
CA ASP A 172 9.19 3.21 -22.18
C ASP A 172 10.12 2.44 -23.12
N GLU A 173 11.28 1.94 -22.64
CA GLU A 173 12.21 1.08 -23.41
C GLU A 173 11.65 -0.35 -23.68
N GLU A 174 10.77 -0.88 -22.84
CA GLU A 174 10.17 -2.21 -23.05
C GLU A 174 8.92 -2.17 -23.96
N GLU A 175 8.36 -0.99 -24.25
CA GLU A 175 7.20 -0.79 -25.13
C GLU A 175 7.60 -0.42 -26.57
N GLU A 176 8.88 -0.12 -26.87
CA GLU A 176 9.44 0.07 -28.21
C GLU A 176 9.89 -1.27 -28.83
#